data_0259f661069ec58869c5dee0d6177d18
#
_entry.id   0259f661069ec58869c5dee0d6177d18
#
_cell.length_a   1.000
_cell.length_b   1.000
_cell.length_c   1.000
_cell.angle_alpha   90.00
_cell.angle_beta   90.00
_cell.angle_gamma   90.00
#
_symmetry.space_group_name_H-M   'P 1'
#
loop_
_entity.id
_entity.type
_entity.pdbx_description
1 polymer ?
#
loop_
_entity_poly.entity_id
_entity_poly.type
_entity_poly.pdbx_seq_one_letter_code
_entity_poly.pdbx_strand_id
1 'polypeptide(L)'
;SAQLEKRPNIILFLVDDMGWQDTSVPFWEKETPYNKMFETPNMERLAAQGMKFTQAYACSISSPSRCSLFSGMNAARHRVTNWTYPKNQSTDRKSDVLQLPEWNVNGICQVPGIEHTTQVTGLAQVLKDNGYHTIHCGKAHFGALNTPGESPYHFGFEVNIAGHAGGAPTSYLSEKNYGNRTDGKPNPWFAVPGLEHYWGSGTFLSEALTLEAMKALDKSREYGQPFFLYMAHYAVHVPIDADMRFYQKYLDKGLQPKDAAYASLVEGMDKSLGDLMDYLEKYDLADQTVILFMSDNGGLASEPGWRDGVPHTQNAPLNSGKGSAYEGGIREPMLVKWPGVVKPGVVCDKPLIIEDFYPTILEMAGITDYKTVQHIDGVSFVPMLKEAGDTFKGRK
;
A
#
# COMPACT_ATOMS: atom_id res chain seq x y z
N SER A 1 35.50 -10.01 -17.55
CA SER A 1 34.05 -9.74 -17.66
C SER A 1 33.57 -9.25 -16.31
N ALA A 2 33.20 -7.98 -16.23
CA ALA A 2 32.54 -7.48 -15.04
C ALA A 2 31.28 -8.33 -14.81
N GLN A 3 31.21 -9.01 -13.67
CA GLN A 3 29.95 -9.61 -13.22
C GLN A 3 28.96 -8.45 -13.05
N LEU A 4 27.88 -8.48 -13.84
CA LEU A 4 26.76 -7.57 -13.60
C LEU A 4 26.28 -7.80 -12.16
N GLU A 5 26.36 -6.77 -11.33
CA GLU A 5 25.80 -6.84 -9.99
C GLU A 5 24.33 -7.27 -10.09
N LYS A 6 23.98 -8.30 -9.34
CA LYS A 6 22.61 -8.81 -9.33
C LYS A 6 21.71 -7.77 -8.70
N ARG A 7 20.67 -7.34 -9.42
CA ARG A 7 19.68 -6.40 -8.90
C ARG A 7 18.96 -6.98 -7.69
N PRO A 8 18.69 -6.18 -6.63
CA PRO A 8 17.96 -6.67 -5.47
C PRO A 8 16.52 -7.00 -5.81
N ASN A 9 15.94 -7.96 -5.10
CA ASN A 9 14.49 -8.12 -5.05
C ASN A 9 13.87 -6.98 -4.26
N ILE A 10 12.65 -6.59 -4.59
CA ILE A 10 11.97 -5.47 -3.95
C ILE A 10 10.56 -5.89 -3.56
N ILE A 11 10.22 -5.75 -2.30
CA ILE A 11 8.85 -5.84 -1.80
C ILE A 11 8.42 -4.44 -1.39
N LEU A 12 7.42 -3.92 -2.07
CA LEU A 12 6.72 -2.70 -1.67
C LEU A 12 5.40 -3.13 -1.02
N PHE A 13 5.35 -3.03 0.30
CA PHE A 13 4.22 -3.46 1.11
C PHE A 13 3.39 -2.24 1.50
N LEU A 14 2.24 -2.09 0.87
CA LEU A 14 1.36 -0.94 1.10
C LEU A 14 0.10 -1.39 1.83
N VAL A 15 -0.24 -0.68 2.90
CA VAL A 15 -1.44 -0.93 3.71
C VAL A 15 -2.47 0.16 3.44
N ASP A 16 -3.74 -0.21 3.48
CA ASP A 16 -4.85 0.68 3.17
C ASP A 16 -5.49 1.23 4.45
N ASP A 17 -5.59 2.55 4.55
CA ASP A 17 -6.23 3.24 5.69
C ASP A 17 -5.56 3.01 7.06
N MET A 18 -4.30 2.57 7.10
CA MET A 18 -3.61 2.34 8.36
C MET A 18 -3.12 3.67 8.96
N GLY A 19 -3.61 3.99 10.14
CA GLY A 19 -3.20 5.19 10.87
C GLY A 19 -1.82 5.08 11.50
N TRP A 20 -1.26 6.23 11.83
CA TRP A 20 0.09 6.37 12.41
C TRP A 20 0.26 5.63 13.74
N GLN A 21 -0.83 5.40 14.48
CA GLN A 21 -0.85 4.71 15.77
C GLN A 21 -1.45 3.30 15.73
N ASP A 22 -1.84 2.80 14.55
CA ASP A 22 -2.49 1.48 14.41
C ASP A 22 -1.49 0.32 14.43
N THR A 23 -0.53 0.36 15.33
CA THR A 23 0.60 -0.58 15.39
C THR A 23 1.20 -0.63 16.79
N SER A 24 1.88 -1.71 17.12
CA SER A 24 2.70 -1.81 18.33
C SER A 24 4.08 -1.13 18.19
N VAL A 25 4.44 -0.69 16.98
CA VAL A 25 5.66 0.11 16.75
C VAL A 25 5.34 1.59 17.01
N PRO A 26 5.98 2.25 17.98
CA PRO A 26 5.75 3.67 18.21
C PRO A 26 6.45 4.49 17.13
N PHE A 27 5.66 5.30 16.40
CA PHE A 27 6.18 6.27 15.42
C PHE A 27 6.36 7.67 16.03
N TRP A 28 5.72 7.93 17.15
CA TRP A 28 5.93 9.14 17.93
C TRP A 28 7.05 8.95 18.95
N GLU A 29 7.53 10.02 19.54
CA GLU A 29 8.58 10.01 20.58
C GLU A 29 8.18 9.26 21.86
N LYS A 30 6.87 9.06 22.06
CA LYS A 30 6.30 8.36 23.21
C LYS A 30 5.45 7.18 22.74
N GLU A 31 5.51 6.09 23.50
CA GLU A 31 4.56 5.00 23.38
C GLU A 31 3.18 5.50 23.85
N THR A 32 2.14 5.16 23.08
CA THR A 32 0.74 5.54 23.36
C THR A 32 -0.08 4.32 23.77
N PRO A 33 -1.27 4.51 24.37
CA PRO A 33 -2.18 3.39 24.62
C PRO A 33 -2.54 2.59 23.37
N TYR A 34 -2.56 3.21 22.19
CA TYR A 34 -2.81 2.53 20.91
C TYR A 34 -1.70 1.54 20.58
N ASN A 35 -0.43 1.90 20.80
CA ASN A 35 0.71 1.01 20.60
C ASN A 35 0.64 -0.22 21.51
N LYS A 36 0.05 -0.09 22.69
CA LYS A 36 -0.17 -1.21 23.62
C LYS A 36 -1.37 -2.08 23.25
N MET A 37 -2.34 -1.50 22.53
CA MET A 37 -3.56 -2.19 22.12
C MET A 37 -3.31 -3.14 20.94
N PHE A 38 -2.56 -2.69 19.94
CA PHE A 38 -2.26 -3.48 18.73
C PHE A 38 -1.07 -4.40 18.94
N GLU A 39 -1.12 -5.56 18.30
CA GLU A 39 -0.01 -6.50 18.26
C GLU A 39 0.45 -6.69 16.81
N THR A 40 1.57 -6.05 16.47
CA THR A 40 2.18 -6.13 15.15
C THR A 40 3.64 -6.59 15.25
N PRO A 41 3.87 -7.86 15.67
CA PRO A 41 5.23 -8.35 15.92
C PRO A 41 6.12 -8.36 14.69
N ASN A 42 5.57 -8.46 13.50
CA ASN A 42 6.36 -8.46 12.28
C ASN A 42 6.76 -7.04 11.82
N MET A 43 5.92 -6.03 12.10
CA MET A 43 6.35 -4.63 11.97
C MET A 43 7.47 -4.32 12.96
N GLU A 44 7.40 -4.81 14.20
CA GLU A 44 8.50 -4.68 15.18
C GLU A 44 9.77 -5.34 14.67
N ARG A 45 9.66 -6.55 14.10
CA ARG A 45 10.78 -7.27 13.48
C ARG A 45 11.38 -6.47 12.32
N LEU A 46 10.56 -5.92 11.45
CA LEU A 46 11.01 -5.10 10.32
C LEU A 46 11.70 -3.82 10.81
N ALA A 47 11.15 -3.15 11.82
CA ALA A 47 11.75 -1.97 12.42
C ALA A 47 13.13 -2.28 13.06
N ALA A 48 13.26 -3.43 13.73
CA ALA A 48 14.51 -3.87 14.32
C ALA A 48 15.59 -4.21 13.30
N GLN A 49 15.19 -4.63 12.11
CA GLN A 49 16.08 -5.01 11.01
C GLN A 49 16.33 -3.87 10.01
N GLY A 50 15.64 -2.75 10.16
CA GLY A 50 15.69 -1.65 9.22
C GLY A 50 15.62 -0.28 9.86
N MET A 51 15.03 0.66 9.14
CA MET A 51 14.88 2.06 9.53
C MET A 51 13.40 2.40 9.69
N LYS A 52 13.09 3.09 10.78
CA LYS A 52 11.77 3.67 11.04
C LYS A 52 11.78 5.14 10.62
N PHE A 53 10.79 5.54 9.83
CA PHE A 53 10.58 6.92 9.41
C PHE A 53 9.41 7.51 10.18
N THR A 54 9.65 8.60 10.89
CA THR A 54 8.64 9.24 11.74
C THR A 54 7.89 10.37 11.05
N GLN A 55 8.36 10.83 9.89
CA GLN A 55 7.77 11.91 9.10
C GLN A 55 7.58 11.52 7.64
N ALA A 56 6.88 10.41 7.41
CA ALA A 56 6.52 9.96 6.07
C ALA A 56 5.11 10.47 5.72
N TYR A 57 4.96 11.06 4.55
CA TYR A 57 3.72 11.68 4.09
C TYR A 57 3.18 11.04 2.82
N ALA A 58 1.84 10.99 2.71
CA ALA A 58 1.11 10.58 1.53
C ALA A 58 -0.02 11.57 1.27
N CYS A 59 -0.86 11.31 0.26
CA CYS A 59 -2.11 12.02 0.11
C CYS A 59 -3.11 11.53 1.18
N SER A 60 -4.21 12.25 1.33
CA SER A 60 -5.21 11.93 2.36
C SER A 60 -6.19 10.83 1.95
N ILE A 61 -6.16 10.39 0.70
CA ILE A 61 -7.06 9.41 0.10
C ILE A 61 -6.27 8.47 -0.83
N SER A 62 -6.81 7.27 -1.05
CA SER A 62 -6.17 6.14 -1.73
C SER A 62 -5.69 6.41 -3.17
N SER A 63 -6.59 6.75 -4.11
CA SER A 63 -6.20 6.91 -5.52
C SER A 63 -5.13 7.98 -5.72
N PRO A 64 -5.23 9.18 -5.12
CA PRO A 64 -4.16 10.17 -5.21
C PRO A 64 -2.80 9.65 -4.76
N SER A 65 -2.74 8.95 -3.61
CA SER A 65 -1.49 8.37 -3.10
C SER A 65 -0.91 7.31 -4.02
N ARG A 66 -1.75 6.41 -4.53
CA ARG A 66 -1.31 5.31 -5.39
C ARG A 66 -0.88 5.80 -6.76
N CYS A 67 -1.56 6.82 -7.29
CA CYS A 67 -1.15 7.49 -8.52
C CYS A 67 0.20 8.23 -8.34
N SER A 68 0.42 8.89 -7.21
CA SER A 68 1.71 9.51 -6.89
C SER A 68 2.83 8.48 -6.76
N LEU A 69 2.57 7.36 -6.10
CA LEU A 69 3.53 6.26 -5.93
C LEU A 69 4.02 5.70 -7.26
N PHE A 70 3.10 5.42 -8.18
CA PHE A 70 3.40 4.75 -9.45
C PHE A 70 3.76 5.68 -10.60
N SER A 71 3.61 6.99 -10.43
CA SER A 71 4.00 7.99 -11.42
C SER A 71 5.20 8.86 -11.01
N GLY A 72 5.53 8.90 -9.71
CA GLY A 72 6.51 9.83 -9.17
C GLY A 72 6.06 11.29 -9.22
N MET A 73 4.78 11.54 -9.51
CA MET A 73 4.20 12.88 -9.61
C MET A 73 3.47 13.25 -8.32
N ASN A 74 3.51 14.54 -7.96
CA ASN A 74 2.63 15.02 -6.91
C ASN A 74 1.17 15.11 -7.40
N ALA A 75 0.22 15.14 -6.47
CA ALA A 75 -1.20 15.14 -6.80
C ALA A 75 -1.64 16.39 -7.56
N ALA A 76 -1.00 17.55 -7.33
CA ALA A 76 -1.29 18.77 -8.08
C ALA A 76 -0.92 18.63 -9.56
N ARG A 77 0.09 17.82 -9.88
CA ARG A 77 0.51 17.58 -11.26
C ARG A 77 -0.34 16.51 -11.95
N HIS A 78 -0.57 15.33 -11.32
CA HIS A 78 -1.40 14.31 -11.97
C HIS A 78 -2.89 14.62 -11.91
N ARG A 79 -3.31 15.49 -11.01
CA ARG A 79 -4.70 15.97 -10.89
C ARG A 79 -5.71 14.86 -10.61
N VAL A 80 -5.30 13.79 -9.94
CA VAL A 80 -6.19 12.78 -9.36
C VAL A 80 -6.35 13.12 -7.89
N THR A 81 -7.47 13.74 -7.52
CA THR A 81 -7.65 14.38 -6.22
C THR A 81 -8.65 13.66 -5.31
N ASN A 82 -9.31 12.62 -5.83
CA ASN A 82 -10.24 11.79 -5.06
C ASN A 82 -10.17 10.34 -5.55
N TRP A 83 -10.91 9.44 -4.88
CA TRP A 83 -10.96 8.05 -5.30
C TRP A 83 -11.64 7.89 -6.66
N THR A 84 -11.13 6.95 -7.45
CA THR A 84 -11.60 6.67 -8.81
C THR A 84 -12.41 5.38 -8.83
N TYR A 85 -13.51 5.35 -9.58
CA TYR A 85 -14.21 4.12 -9.95
C TYR A 85 -15.07 4.30 -11.19
N PRO A 86 -16.15 5.13 -11.17
CA PRO A 86 -16.99 5.26 -12.35
C PRO A 86 -16.25 6.07 -13.42
N LYS A 87 -16.34 5.59 -14.66
CA LYS A 87 -15.71 6.27 -15.82
C LYS A 87 -16.36 7.62 -16.05
N ASN A 88 -15.52 8.66 -16.23
CA ASN A 88 -15.93 10.03 -16.56
C ASN A 88 -16.84 10.68 -15.51
N GLN A 89 -16.83 10.20 -14.28
CA GLN A 89 -17.66 10.73 -13.21
C GLN A 89 -16.82 11.07 -11.98
N SER A 90 -17.06 12.25 -11.42
CA SER A 90 -16.46 12.64 -10.15
C SER A 90 -17.11 11.88 -9.00
N THR A 91 -16.30 11.47 -8.03
CA THR A 91 -16.74 10.93 -6.75
C THR A 91 -16.78 11.99 -5.65
N ASP A 92 -16.49 13.26 -6.00
CA ASP A 92 -16.62 14.38 -5.08
C ASP A 92 -18.08 14.57 -4.66
N ARG A 93 -18.28 15.08 -3.43
CA ARG A 93 -19.61 15.45 -2.98
C ARG A 93 -20.14 16.60 -3.83
N LYS A 94 -21.35 16.47 -4.34
CA LYS A 94 -22.06 17.57 -5.01
C LYS A 94 -22.27 18.73 -4.05
N SER A 95 -22.05 19.95 -4.53
CA SER A 95 -22.26 21.16 -3.76
C SER A 95 -23.08 22.15 -4.60
N ASP A 96 -24.08 22.77 -3.98
CA ASP A 96 -24.88 23.81 -4.65
C ASP A 96 -24.16 25.18 -4.65
N VAL A 97 -23.09 25.31 -3.88
CA VAL A 97 -22.35 26.58 -3.71
C VAL A 97 -20.93 26.54 -4.22
N LEU A 98 -20.37 25.36 -4.48
CA LEU A 98 -19.00 25.18 -4.96
C LEU A 98 -19.01 24.48 -6.31
N GLN A 99 -18.32 25.08 -7.28
CA GLN A 99 -18.04 24.42 -8.54
C GLN A 99 -16.91 23.40 -8.30
N LEU A 100 -17.15 22.14 -8.63
CA LEU A 100 -16.13 21.11 -8.54
C LEU A 100 -15.02 21.39 -9.58
N PRO A 101 -13.75 21.24 -9.20
CA PRO A 101 -12.66 21.44 -10.15
C PRO A 101 -12.69 20.36 -11.25
N GLU A 102 -12.29 20.73 -12.44
CA GLU A 102 -11.99 19.73 -13.47
C GLU A 102 -10.70 19.00 -13.09
N TRP A 103 -10.79 17.70 -12.93
CA TRP A 103 -9.66 16.85 -12.55
C TRP A 103 -9.71 15.50 -13.29
N ASN A 104 -8.65 14.71 -13.18
CA ASN A 104 -8.53 13.45 -13.90
C ASN A 104 -9.28 12.32 -13.18
N VAL A 105 -10.59 12.34 -13.29
CA VAL A 105 -11.51 11.40 -12.63
C VAL A 105 -11.26 9.94 -13.00
N ASN A 106 -10.63 9.68 -14.14
CA ASN A 106 -10.29 8.33 -14.59
C ASN A 106 -8.91 7.84 -14.10
N GLY A 107 -8.18 8.65 -13.34
CA GLY A 107 -6.90 8.26 -12.78
C GLY A 107 -5.73 8.38 -13.75
N ILE A 108 -4.83 7.40 -13.70
CA ILE A 108 -3.64 7.36 -14.57
C ILE A 108 -3.69 6.15 -15.51
N CYS A 109 -2.96 6.23 -16.62
CA CYS A 109 -2.71 5.09 -17.52
C CYS A 109 -1.45 5.32 -18.35
N GLN A 110 -0.99 4.29 -19.06
CA GLN A 110 0.16 4.38 -19.96
C GLN A 110 -0.23 4.71 -21.40
N VAL A 111 -1.52 4.64 -21.73
CA VAL A 111 -2.02 4.93 -23.08
C VAL A 111 -2.21 6.42 -23.27
N PRO A 112 -1.67 7.01 -24.36
CA PRO A 112 -1.86 8.45 -24.64
C PRO A 112 -3.30 8.75 -25.08
N GLY A 113 -3.76 10.00 -24.82
CA GLY A 113 -5.00 10.53 -25.36
C GLY A 113 -6.30 10.01 -24.71
N ILE A 114 -6.23 9.37 -23.56
CA ILE A 114 -7.43 8.97 -22.82
C ILE A 114 -7.98 10.18 -22.06
N GLU A 115 -9.27 10.45 -22.24
CA GLU A 115 -9.96 11.59 -21.61
C GLU A 115 -9.93 11.45 -20.08
N HIS A 116 -9.87 12.59 -19.38
CA HIS A 116 -9.87 12.68 -17.91
C HIS A 116 -8.85 11.77 -17.23
N THR A 117 -7.69 11.62 -17.86
CA THR A 117 -6.63 10.69 -17.44
C THR A 117 -5.27 11.35 -17.63
N THR A 118 -4.36 11.09 -16.70
CA THR A 118 -2.95 11.47 -16.85
C THR A 118 -2.17 10.32 -17.44
N GLN A 119 -1.46 10.57 -18.55
CA GLN A 119 -0.54 9.60 -19.13
C GLN A 119 0.75 9.53 -18.29
N VAL A 120 1.17 8.32 -17.94
CA VAL A 120 2.39 8.08 -17.17
C VAL A 120 3.16 6.89 -17.72
N THR A 121 4.47 6.85 -17.45
CA THR A 121 5.28 5.65 -17.50
C THR A 121 5.30 5.10 -16.06
N GLY A 122 4.65 3.98 -15.81
CA GLY A 122 4.51 3.40 -14.47
C GLY A 122 5.82 2.82 -13.93
N LEU A 123 5.99 2.88 -12.62
CA LEU A 123 7.15 2.31 -11.94
C LEU A 123 7.40 0.84 -12.33
N ALA A 124 6.34 0.02 -12.34
CA ALA A 124 6.45 -1.39 -12.69
C ALA A 124 6.91 -1.60 -14.13
N GLN A 125 6.52 -0.71 -15.06
CA GLN A 125 6.96 -0.79 -16.46
C GLN A 125 8.48 -0.61 -16.56
N VAL A 126 9.03 0.39 -15.87
CA VAL A 126 10.48 0.63 -15.86
C VAL A 126 11.22 -0.56 -15.27
N LEU A 127 10.71 -1.13 -14.18
CA LEU A 127 11.30 -2.30 -13.55
C LEU A 127 11.25 -3.52 -14.47
N LYS A 128 10.11 -3.77 -15.11
CA LYS A 128 9.96 -4.86 -16.11
C LYS A 128 10.95 -4.71 -17.25
N ASP A 129 11.07 -3.51 -17.80
CA ASP A 129 12.00 -3.21 -18.90
C ASP A 129 13.46 -3.42 -18.52
N ASN A 130 13.76 -3.49 -17.23
CA ASN A 130 15.10 -3.73 -16.68
C ASN A 130 15.24 -5.12 -16.03
N GLY A 131 14.41 -6.08 -16.42
CA GLY A 131 14.58 -7.49 -16.10
C GLY A 131 13.87 -7.99 -14.86
N TYR A 132 13.06 -7.17 -14.20
CA TYR A 132 12.28 -7.59 -13.06
C TYR A 132 11.05 -8.40 -13.47
N HIS A 133 10.76 -9.46 -12.71
CA HIS A 133 9.46 -10.10 -12.70
C HIS A 133 8.52 -9.27 -11.81
N THR A 134 7.49 -8.66 -12.40
CA THR A 134 6.66 -7.66 -11.75
C THR A 134 5.32 -8.24 -11.33
N ILE A 135 5.01 -8.17 -10.04
CA ILE A 135 3.86 -8.81 -9.42
C ILE A 135 3.02 -7.77 -8.69
N HIS A 136 1.77 -7.64 -9.11
CA HIS A 136 0.74 -6.87 -8.38
C HIS A 136 -0.12 -7.84 -7.58
N CYS A 137 -0.25 -7.61 -6.29
CA CYS A 137 -1.08 -8.43 -5.41
C CYS A 137 -1.95 -7.55 -4.51
N GLY A 138 -3.25 -7.59 -4.73
CA GLY A 138 -4.22 -6.87 -3.93
C GLY A 138 -4.85 -5.68 -4.64
N LYS A 139 -4.98 -4.57 -3.91
CA LYS A 139 -5.65 -3.35 -4.37
C LYS A 139 -4.81 -2.58 -5.38
N ALA A 140 -5.39 -2.27 -6.53
CA ALA A 140 -4.80 -1.41 -7.55
C ALA A 140 -5.22 0.06 -7.39
N HIS A 141 -6.42 0.37 -7.76
CA HIS A 141 -7.04 1.69 -7.59
C HIS A 141 -6.28 2.83 -8.28
N PHE A 142 -5.74 2.55 -9.47
CA PHE A 142 -5.01 3.53 -10.29
C PHE A 142 -5.90 4.26 -11.28
N GLY A 143 -6.93 3.59 -11.78
CA GLY A 143 -7.79 4.11 -12.82
C GLY A 143 -9.20 3.57 -12.76
N ALA A 144 -10.11 4.30 -13.42
CA ALA A 144 -11.53 4.02 -13.43
C ALA A 144 -11.88 2.77 -14.24
N LEU A 145 -13.06 2.22 -13.95
CA LEU A 145 -13.66 1.11 -14.69
C LEU A 145 -13.74 1.43 -16.18
N ASN A 146 -13.46 0.46 -17.02
CA ASN A 146 -13.49 0.56 -18.49
C ASN A 146 -12.49 1.60 -19.06
N THR A 147 -11.41 1.86 -18.33
CA THR A 147 -10.27 2.62 -18.82
C THR A 147 -9.01 1.76 -18.79
N PRO A 148 -7.95 2.09 -19.55
CA PRO A 148 -6.72 1.28 -19.52
C PRO A 148 -6.10 1.16 -18.13
N GLY A 149 -6.27 2.16 -17.27
CA GLY A 149 -5.69 2.17 -15.92
C GLY A 149 -6.43 1.31 -14.90
N GLU A 150 -7.54 0.66 -15.25
CA GLU A 150 -8.24 -0.23 -14.32
C GLU A 150 -7.46 -1.50 -14.01
N SER A 151 -6.60 -1.95 -14.94
CA SER A 151 -5.85 -3.20 -14.80
C SER A 151 -4.36 -2.98 -14.57
N PRO A 152 -3.78 -3.61 -13.55
CA PRO A 152 -2.34 -3.60 -13.33
C PRO A 152 -1.49 -4.06 -14.52
N TYR A 153 -2.01 -4.96 -15.35
CA TYR A 153 -1.32 -5.41 -16.56
C TYR A 153 -0.92 -4.25 -17.48
N HIS A 154 -1.71 -3.18 -17.51
CA HIS A 154 -1.44 -2.03 -18.37
C HIS A 154 -0.39 -1.07 -17.80
N PHE A 155 0.19 -1.39 -16.63
CA PHE A 155 1.29 -0.63 -16.03
C PHE A 155 2.63 -1.37 -16.04
N GLY A 156 2.71 -2.52 -16.75
CA GLY A 156 3.92 -3.33 -16.79
C GLY A 156 4.01 -4.41 -15.71
N PHE A 157 2.94 -4.66 -14.98
CA PHE A 157 2.86 -5.85 -14.14
C PHE A 157 2.63 -7.09 -14.98
N GLU A 158 3.44 -8.12 -14.80
CA GLU A 158 3.30 -9.40 -15.49
C GLU A 158 2.30 -10.32 -14.78
N VAL A 159 2.10 -10.13 -13.50
CA VAL A 159 1.16 -10.87 -12.67
C VAL A 159 0.20 -9.89 -12.01
N ASN A 160 -1.09 -10.18 -12.06
CA ASN A 160 -2.11 -9.45 -11.33
C ASN A 160 -2.93 -10.40 -10.47
N ILE A 161 -2.84 -10.24 -9.17
CA ILE A 161 -3.61 -11.00 -8.18
C ILE A 161 -4.62 -10.05 -7.55
N ALA A 162 -5.89 -10.20 -7.90
CA ALA A 162 -7.03 -9.49 -7.30
C ALA A 162 -7.04 -7.96 -7.48
N GLY A 163 -6.23 -7.39 -8.39
CA GLY A 163 -6.25 -5.96 -8.69
C GLY A 163 -7.28 -5.60 -9.76
N HIS A 164 -8.05 -4.54 -9.52
CA HIS A 164 -9.06 -4.01 -10.44
C HIS A 164 -9.35 -2.54 -10.13
N ALA A 165 -10.39 -1.97 -10.76
CA ALA A 165 -10.75 -0.56 -10.55
C ALA A 165 -11.25 -0.26 -9.12
N GLY A 166 -11.83 -1.21 -8.43
CA GLY A 166 -12.39 -1.03 -7.08
C GLY A 166 -11.34 -0.88 -6.01
N GLY A 167 -11.56 0.05 -5.10
CA GLY A 167 -10.61 0.45 -4.06
C GLY A 167 -10.92 -0.03 -2.65
N ALA A 168 -11.83 -0.99 -2.51
CA ALA A 168 -12.20 -1.57 -1.22
C ALA A 168 -12.62 -3.03 -1.44
N PRO A 169 -12.58 -3.89 -0.41
CA PRO A 169 -13.25 -5.19 -0.53
C PRO A 169 -14.71 -5.06 -0.11
N THR A 170 -15.62 -5.78 -0.75
CA THR A 170 -16.98 -5.91 -0.23
C THR A 170 -16.97 -6.73 1.06
N SER A 171 -16.11 -7.72 1.14
CA SER A 171 -15.90 -8.54 2.34
C SER A 171 -14.49 -9.15 2.33
N TYR A 172 -13.94 -9.38 3.53
CA TYR A 172 -12.71 -10.15 3.73
C TYR A 172 -12.97 -11.65 3.88
N LEU A 173 -14.24 -12.06 3.90
CA LEU A 173 -14.61 -13.42 4.26
C LEU A 173 -14.77 -14.30 3.03
N SER A 174 -14.14 -15.47 3.04
CA SER A 174 -14.29 -16.47 1.98
C SER A 174 -15.70 -17.05 1.92
N GLU A 175 -16.39 -17.10 3.06
CA GLU A 175 -17.79 -17.55 3.14
C GLU A 175 -18.75 -16.61 2.40
N LYS A 176 -18.33 -15.36 2.19
CA LYS A 176 -19.05 -14.37 1.36
C LYS A 176 -18.43 -14.22 -0.02
N ASN A 177 -17.56 -15.14 -0.42
CA ASN A 177 -16.86 -15.13 -1.70
C ASN A 177 -16.14 -13.78 -1.97
N TYR A 178 -15.65 -13.15 -0.92
CA TYR A 178 -15.04 -11.80 -0.95
C TYR A 178 -15.94 -10.75 -1.64
N GLY A 179 -17.27 -10.93 -1.50
CA GLY A 179 -18.28 -10.06 -2.07
C GLY A 179 -18.81 -10.47 -3.45
N ASN A 180 -18.31 -11.54 -4.05
CA ASN A 180 -18.77 -12.00 -5.35
C ASN A 180 -20.11 -12.75 -5.23
N ARG A 181 -21.02 -12.47 -6.17
CA ARG A 181 -22.34 -13.09 -6.26
C ARG A 181 -22.26 -14.36 -7.10
N THR A 182 -23.12 -15.32 -6.76
CA THR A 182 -23.25 -16.59 -7.49
C THR A 182 -24.65 -16.82 -8.06
N ASP A 183 -25.54 -15.82 -7.95
CA ASP A 183 -26.93 -15.87 -8.37
C ASP A 183 -27.19 -15.31 -9.79
N GLY A 184 -26.11 -15.00 -10.53
CA GLY A 184 -26.21 -14.42 -11.88
C GLY A 184 -26.48 -12.93 -11.93
N LYS A 185 -26.67 -12.27 -10.78
CA LYS A 185 -26.80 -10.81 -10.70
C LYS A 185 -25.42 -10.15 -10.74
N PRO A 186 -25.34 -8.86 -11.17
CA PRO A 186 -24.07 -8.14 -11.18
C PRO A 186 -23.43 -8.07 -9.79
N ASN A 187 -22.10 -8.22 -9.75
CA ASN A 187 -21.34 -8.05 -8.53
C ASN A 187 -21.39 -6.61 -8.01
N PRO A 188 -21.30 -6.41 -6.68
CA PRO A 188 -21.00 -5.09 -6.13
C PRO A 188 -19.71 -4.51 -6.72
N TRP A 189 -19.57 -3.19 -6.72
CA TRP A 189 -18.37 -2.52 -7.24
C TRP A 189 -17.06 -3.03 -6.63
N PHE A 190 -17.10 -3.44 -5.38
CA PHE A 190 -15.92 -3.79 -4.60
C PHE A 190 -15.78 -5.30 -4.36
N ALA A 191 -16.49 -6.12 -5.11
CA ALA A 191 -16.23 -7.57 -5.10
C ALA A 191 -14.79 -7.82 -5.57
N VAL A 192 -14.05 -8.63 -4.80
CA VAL A 192 -12.63 -8.88 -5.09
C VAL A 192 -12.52 -10.01 -6.11
N PRO A 193 -11.91 -9.75 -7.29
CA PRO A 193 -11.83 -10.75 -8.36
C PRO A 193 -10.68 -11.73 -8.19
N GLY A 194 -10.74 -12.86 -8.89
CA GLY A 194 -9.57 -13.71 -9.15
C GLY A 194 -9.20 -14.67 -8.04
N LEU A 195 -10.04 -14.83 -7.00
CA LEU A 195 -9.75 -15.70 -5.85
C LEU A 195 -10.82 -16.79 -5.66
N GLU A 196 -11.45 -17.24 -6.75
CA GLU A 196 -12.58 -18.18 -6.74
C GLU A 196 -12.24 -19.47 -6.00
N HIS A 197 -11.02 -19.97 -6.16
CA HIS A 197 -10.60 -21.24 -5.52
C HIS A 197 -10.46 -21.15 -4.00
N TYR A 198 -10.52 -19.95 -3.43
CA TYR A 198 -10.56 -19.75 -1.98
C TYR A 198 -11.98 -19.58 -1.43
N TRP A 199 -13.00 -19.43 -2.30
CA TRP A 199 -14.37 -19.23 -1.84
C TRP A 199 -14.83 -20.39 -0.97
N GLY A 200 -15.40 -20.08 0.19
CA GLY A 200 -15.89 -21.08 1.14
C GLY A 200 -14.80 -21.86 1.89
N SER A 201 -13.53 -21.53 1.70
CA SER A 201 -12.41 -22.27 2.29
C SER A 201 -12.11 -21.91 3.76
N GLY A 202 -12.68 -20.83 4.28
CA GLY A 202 -12.31 -20.26 5.58
C GLY A 202 -11.06 -19.37 5.53
N THR A 203 -10.47 -19.15 4.35
CA THR A 203 -9.26 -18.35 4.18
C THR A 203 -9.62 -16.85 4.13
N PHE A 204 -9.16 -16.09 5.09
CA PHE A 204 -9.35 -14.64 5.15
C PHE A 204 -8.67 -13.97 3.95
N LEU A 205 -9.20 -12.86 3.44
CA LEU A 205 -8.69 -12.21 2.22
C LEU A 205 -7.19 -11.91 2.31
N SER A 206 -6.72 -11.36 3.44
CA SER A 206 -5.30 -11.06 3.63
C SER A 206 -4.42 -12.30 3.53
N GLU A 207 -4.90 -13.46 4.00
CA GLU A 207 -4.20 -14.74 3.88
C GLU A 207 -4.20 -15.26 2.44
N ALA A 208 -5.34 -15.21 1.76
CA ALA A 208 -5.45 -15.63 0.36
C ALA A 208 -4.47 -14.85 -0.54
N LEU A 209 -4.42 -13.53 -0.37
CA LEU A 209 -3.48 -12.67 -1.09
C LEU A 209 -2.02 -13.05 -0.81
N THR A 210 -1.70 -13.34 0.45
CA THR A 210 -0.34 -13.73 0.85
C THR A 210 0.08 -15.06 0.23
N LEU A 211 -0.82 -16.04 0.25
CA LEU A 211 -0.57 -17.35 -0.37
C LEU A 211 -0.34 -17.21 -1.88
N GLU A 212 -1.14 -16.41 -2.56
CA GLU A 212 -0.98 -16.16 -3.99
C GLU A 212 0.30 -15.38 -4.31
N ALA A 213 0.66 -14.41 -3.47
CA ALA A 213 1.92 -13.69 -3.61
C ALA A 213 3.11 -14.64 -3.53
N MET A 214 3.12 -15.55 -2.56
CA MET A 214 4.21 -16.53 -2.41
C MET A 214 4.29 -17.48 -3.59
N LYS A 215 3.17 -17.91 -4.17
CA LYS A 215 3.17 -18.69 -5.42
C LYS A 215 3.80 -17.92 -6.59
N ALA A 216 3.53 -16.62 -6.70
CA ALA A 216 4.14 -15.77 -7.71
C ALA A 216 5.65 -15.62 -7.49
N LEU A 217 6.09 -15.52 -6.24
CA LEU A 217 7.53 -15.50 -5.90
C LEU A 217 8.21 -16.82 -6.27
N ASP A 218 7.54 -17.96 -6.12
CA ASP A 218 8.05 -19.26 -6.58
C ASP A 218 8.35 -19.21 -8.08
N LYS A 219 7.49 -18.59 -8.88
CA LYS A 219 7.71 -18.38 -10.31
C LYS A 219 8.90 -17.48 -10.59
N SER A 220 9.05 -16.39 -9.84
CA SER A 220 10.24 -15.51 -9.97
C SER A 220 11.54 -16.28 -9.74
N ARG A 221 11.57 -17.15 -8.73
CA ARG A 221 12.72 -18.02 -8.43
C ARG A 221 12.98 -19.01 -9.56
N GLU A 222 11.93 -19.64 -10.08
CA GLU A 222 12.00 -20.56 -11.22
C GLU A 222 12.58 -19.88 -12.47
N TYR A 223 12.17 -18.63 -12.73
CA TYR A 223 12.69 -17.83 -13.85
C TYR A 223 14.11 -17.28 -13.61
N GLY A 224 14.59 -17.33 -12.38
CA GLY A 224 15.88 -16.74 -12.03
C GLY A 224 15.92 -15.22 -12.17
N GLN A 225 14.78 -14.54 -12.10
CA GLN A 225 14.66 -13.09 -12.20
C GLN A 225 14.56 -12.44 -10.81
N PRO A 226 15.11 -11.23 -10.63
CA PRO A 226 14.75 -10.43 -9.49
C PRO A 226 13.26 -10.11 -9.58
N PHE A 227 12.59 -10.08 -8.44
CA PHE A 227 11.16 -9.74 -8.40
C PHE A 227 10.91 -8.34 -7.83
N PHE A 228 9.88 -7.71 -8.35
CA PHE A 228 9.21 -6.59 -7.73
C PHE A 228 7.82 -7.05 -7.33
N LEU A 229 7.58 -7.21 -6.05
CA LEU A 229 6.27 -7.51 -5.48
C LEU A 229 5.66 -6.25 -4.90
N TYR A 230 4.61 -5.76 -5.55
CA TYR A 230 3.73 -4.74 -4.99
C TYR A 230 2.63 -5.46 -4.22
N MET A 231 2.85 -5.59 -2.91
CA MET A 231 1.90 -6.19 -1.99
C MET A 231 1.00 -5.10 -1.42
N ALA A 232 -0.14 -4.89 -2.06
CA ALA A 232 -1.08 -3.82 -1.74
C ALA A 232 -2.33 -4.41 -1.11
N HIS A 233 -2.33 -4.59 0.20
CA HIS A 233 -3.47 -5.15 0.89
C HIS A 233 -4.72 -4.27 0.77
N TYR A 234 -5.90 -4.91 0.71
CA TYR A 234 -7.17 -4.22 0.96
C TYR A 234 -7.30 -3.87 2.45
N ALA A 235 -6.66 -4.64 3.33
CA ALA A 235 -6.59 -4.32 4.76
C ALA A 235 -5.83 -2.99 4.98
N VAL A 236 -6.29 -2.10 5.84
CA VAL A 236 -7.33 -2.31 6.85
C VAL A 236 -8.60 -1.48 6.54
N HIS A 237 -8.95 -1.36 5.28
CA HIS A 237 -10.10 -0.63 4.78
C HIS A 237 -11.42 -1.28 5.26
N VAL A 238 -12.45 -0.46 5.45
CA VAL A 238 -13.82 -0.98 5.71
C VAL A 238 -14.30 -1.89 4.56
N PRO A 239 -15.17 -2.90 4.83
CA PRO A 239 -15.81 -3.23 6.11
C PRO A 239 -14.81 -3.79 7.11
N ILE A 240 -15.10 -3.64 8.40
CA ILE A 240 -14.23 -4.18 9.45
C ILE A 240 -14.69 -5.59 9.79
N ASP A 241 -14.29 -6.54 8.97
CA ASP A 241 -14.48 -7.96 9.24
C ASP A 241 -13.37 -8.46 10.17
N ALA A 242 -13.75 -9.18 11.23
CA ALA A 242 -12.77 -9.75 12.14
C ALA A 242 -11.97 -10.87 11.49
N ASP A 243 -10.66 -10.82 11.65
CA ASP A 243 -9.80 -11.96 11.33
C ASP A 243 -9.84 -12.91 12.53
N MET A 244 -10.56 -14.01 12.37
CA MET A 244 -10.83 -14.96 13.47
C MET A 244 -9.57 -15.67 13.97
N ARG A 245 -8.46 -15.61 13.24
CA ARG A 245 -7.17 -16.12 13.71
C ARG A 245 -6.64 -15.35 14.91
N PHE A 246 -7.05 -14.08 15.08
CA PHE A 246 -6.53 -13.16 16.10
C PHE A 246 -7.60 -12.50 16.95
N TYR A 247 -8.86 -12.59 16.57
CA TYR A 247 -9.96 -11.81 17.16
C TYR A 247 -10.14 -12.09 18.65
N GLN A 248 -10.16 -13.37 19.06
CA GLN A 248 -10.48 -13.75 20.44
C GLN A 248 -9.50 -13.16 21.46
N LYS A 249 -8.21 -13.12 21.15
CA LYS A 249 -7.23 -12.58 22.10
C LYS A 249 -7.42 -11.10 22.40
N TYR A 250 -7.94 -10.34 21.44
CA TYR A 250 -8.26 -8.91 21.67
C TYR A 250 -9.51 -8.74 22.53
N LEU A 251 -10.51 -9.61 22.38
CA LEU A 251 -11.62 -9.66 23.32
C LEU A 251 -11.14 -10.03 24.73
N ASP A 252 -10.24 -10.98 24.86
CA ASP A 252 -9.66 -11.41 26.13
C ASP A 252 -8.81 -10.31 26.79
N LYS A 253 -8.24 -9.40 25.99
CA LYS A 253 -7.58 -8.19 26.49
C LYS A 253 -8.55 -7.11 27.00
N GLY A 254 -9.85 -7.31 26.81
CA GLY A 254 -10.89 -6.39 27.25
C GLY A 254 -11.33 -5.38 26.19
N LEU A 255 -10.93 -5.51 24.92
CA LEU A 255 -11.40 -4.63 23.86
C LEU A 255 -12.87 -4.89 23.53
N GLN A 256 -13.58 -3.84 23.18
CA GLN A 256 -14.93 -3.99 22.64
C GLN A 256 -14.89 -4.74 21.30
N PRO A 257 -15.97 -5.43 20.90
CA PRO A 257 -15.99 -6.23 19.67
C PRO A 257 -15.54 -5.47 18.41
N LYS A 258 -15.93 -4.21 18.26
CA LYS A 258 -15.53 -3.35 17.13
C LYS A 258 -14.01 -3.12 17.12
N ASP A 259 -13.43 -2.78 18.25
CA ASP A 259 -12.00 -2.53 18.39
C ASP A 259 -11.19 -3.81 18.24
N ALA A 260 -11.69 -4.91 18.78
CA ALA A 260 -11.10 -6.23 18.62
C ALA A 260 -11.10 -6.69 17.15
N ALA A 261 -12.19 -6.44 16.43
CA ALA A 261 -12.28 -6.75 15.00
C ALA A 261 -11.23 -5.96 14.20
N TYR A 262 -11.11 -4.67 14.45
CA TYR A 262 -10.12 -3.83 13.77
C TYR A 262 -8.69 -4.25 14.12
N ALA A 263 -8.39 -4.49 15.39
CA ALA A 263 -7.08 -4.96 15.82
C ALA A 263 -6.71 -6.32 15.18
N SER A 264 -7.69 -7.23 15.04
CA SER A 264 -7.48 -8.52 14.37
C SER A 264 -7.19 -8.36 12.88
N LEU A 265 -7.86 -7.41 12.23
CA LEU A 265 -7.63 -7.07 10.82
C LEU A 265 -6.22 -6.51 10.60
N VAL A 266 -5.77 -5.64 11.50
CA VAL A 266 -4.40 -5.12 11.52
C VAL A 266 -3.38 -6.24 11.70
N GLU A 267 -3.63 -7.14 12.63
CA GLU A 267 -2.70 -8.26 12.88
C GLU A 267 -2.67 -9.27 11.73
N GLY A 268 -3.77 -9.49 11.04
CA GLY A 268 -3.79 -10.31 9.83
C GLY A 268 -2.90 -9.74 8.72
N MET A 269 -2.90 -8.42 8.56
CA MET A 269 -1.97 -7.72 7.68
C MET A 269 -0.52 -7.92 8.13
N ASP A 270 -0.26 -7.77 9.43
CA ASP A 270 1.07 -7.97 10.00
C ASP A 270 1.58 -9.41 9.81
N LYS A 271 0.71 -10.40 9.96
CA LYS A 271 1.06 -11.80 9.66
C LYS A 271 1.50 -11.97 8.21
N SER A 272 0.83 -11.30 7.27
CA SER A 272 1.24 -11.30 5.85
C SER A 272 2.68 -10.82 5.67
N LEU A 273 3.03 -9.71 6.33
CA LEU A 273 4.41 -9.22 6.31
C LEU A 273 5.38 -10.26 6.86
N GLY A 274 5.05 -10.88 8.00
CA GLY A 274 5.86 -11.94 8.61
C GLY A 274 6.02 -13.16 7.71
N ASP A 275 4.94 -13.60 7.07
CA ASP A 275 4.98 -14.75 6.15
C ASP A 275 5.89 -14.48 4.95
N LEU A 276 5.86 -13.27 4.41
CA LEU A 276 6.77 -12.87 3.32
C LEU A 276 8.22 -12.81 3.81
N MET A 277 8.47 -12.28 5.00
CA MET A 277 9.82 -12.25 5.59
C MET A 277 10.35 -13.67 5.83
N ASP A 278 9.51 -14.57 6.34
CA ASP A 278 9.86 -15.98 6.56
C ASP A 278 10.13 -16.70 5.24
N TYR A 279 9.35 -16.39 4.18
CA TYR A 279 9.59 -16.90 2.83
C TYR A 279 10.98 -16.53 2.33
N LEU A 280 11.37 -15.26 2.52
CA LEU A 280 12.68 -14.79 2.09
C LEU A 280 13.83 -15.52 2.81
N GLU A 281 13.66 -15.79 4.10
CA GLU A 281 14.66 -16.54 4.88
C GLU A 281 14.72 -18.01 4.43
N LYS A 282 13.56 -18.62 4.24
CA LYS A 282 13.46 -20.03 3.82
C LYS A 282 14.22 -20.32 2.53
N TYR A 283 14.23 -19.37 1.61
CA TYR A 283 14.84 -19.52 0.28
C TYR A 283 16.14 -18.72 0.11
N ASP A 284 16.77 -18.30 1.21
CA ASP A 284 18.02 -17.53 1.21
C ASP A 284 17.98 -16.26 0.36
N LEU A 285 16.84 -15.56 0.38
CA LEU A 285 16.62 -14.34 -0.37
C LEU A 285 16.63 -13.07 0.50
N ALA A 286 16.65 -13.21 1.83
CA ALA A 286 16.48 -12.09 2.76
C ALA A 286 17.56 -11.02 2.57
N ASP A 287 18.84 -11.42 2.40
CA ASP A 287 19.96 -10.50 2.25
C ASP A 287 19.97 -9.78 0.90
N GLN A 288 19.18 -10.23 -0.05
CA GLN A 288 19.10 -9.71 -1.42
C GLN A 288 17.77 -8.99 -1.69
N THR A 289 16.97 -8.78 -0.66
CA THR A 289 15.63 -8.22 -0.80
C THR A 289 15.48 -6.95 0.02
N VAL A 290 15.01 -5.90 -0.66
CA VAL A 290 14.59 -4.65 -0.02
C VAL A 290 13.12 -4.77 0.33
N ILE A 291 12.74 -4.34 1.53
CA ILE A 291 11.34 -4.25 1.96
C ILE A 291 11.04 -2.80 2.32
N LEU A 292 10.04 -2.21 1.64
CA LEU A 292 9.51 -0.90 1.95
C LEU A 292 8.06 -1.09 2.42
N PHE A 293 7.74 -0.54 3.58
CA PHE A 293 6.42 -0.61 4.20
C PHE A 293 5.87 0.80 4.39
N MET A 294 4.64 1.04 3.95
CA MET A 294 3.93 2.31 4.17
C MET A 294 2.42 2.12 4.11
N SER A 295 1.67 3.03 4.71
CA SER A 295 0.23 3.20 4.50
C SER A 295 -0.04 4.24 3.42
N ASP A 296 -1.15 4.12 2.71
CA ASP A 296 -1.50 5.03 1.62
C ASP A 296 -2.15 6.34 2.08
N ASN A 297 -2.76 6.34 3.25
CA ASN A 297 -3.35 7.52 3.90
C ASN A 297 -3.62 7.23 5.38
N GLY A 298 -3.99 8.24 6.11
CA GLY A 298 -4.30 8.13 7.53
C GLY A 298 -5.51 7.24 7.85
N GLY A 299 -5.61 6.84 9.09
CA GLY A 299 -6.72 6.04 9.59
C GLY A 299 -8.04 6.78 9.50
N LEU A 300 -9.13 6.03 9.26
CA LEU A 300 -10.48 6.58 9.14
C LEU A 300 -11.04 6.92 10.52
N ALA A 301 -10.62 8.03 11.07
CA ALA A 301 -11.02 8.53 12.40
C ALA A 301 -12.30 9.36 12.38
N SER A 302 -12.90 9.59 11.21
CA SER A 302 -14.17 10.28 11.07
C SER A 302 -15.36 9.36 11.41
N GLU A 303 -16.50 9.96 11.74
CA GLU A 303 -17.74 9.28 12.09
C GLU A 303 -18.77 9.41 10.97
N PRO A 304 -18.67 8.66 9.86
CA PRO A 304 -19.72 8.69 8.87
C PRO A 304 -21.00 8.08 9.44
N GLY A 305 -22.14 8.67 9.10
CA GLY A 305 -23.44 8.29 9.67
C GLY A 305 -23.85 6.82 9.48
N TRP A 306 -23.19 6.10 8.57
CA TRP A 306 -23.39 4.68 8.32
C TRP A 306 -22.56 3.75 9.24
N ARG A 307 -21.78 4.32 10.17
CA ARG A 307 -20.86 3.59 11.06
C ARG A 307 -21.13 3.86 12.53
N ASP A 308 -22.30 3.67 13.03
CA ASP A 308 -22.67 3.77 14.46
C ASP A 308 -22.20 5.05 15.20
N GLY A 309 -21.69 6.04 14.48
CA GLY A 309 -21.17 7.27 15.06
C GLY A 309 -19.86 7.15 15.85
N VAL A 310 -19.21 5.97 15.87
CA VAL A 310 -17.96 5.75 16.61
C VAL A 310 -16.86 5.28 15.64
N PRO A 311 -15.74 6.01 15.52
CA PRO A 311 -14.63 5.57 14.69
C PRO A 311 -13.95 4.33 15.29
N HIS A 312 -13.45 3.45 14.43
CA HIS A 312 -12.71 2.24 14.84
C HIS A 312 -11.21 2.52 15.04
N THR A 313 -10.72 3.69 14.67
CA THR A 313 -9.32 4.08 14.77
C THR A 313 -9.18 5.56 15.14
N GLN A 314 -7.98 5.92 15.58
CA GLN A 314 -7.56 7.27 15.95
C GLN A 314 -6.16 7.52 15.42
N ASN A 315 -5.88 8.77 15.06
CA ASN A 315 -4.52 9.17 14.63
C ASN A 315 -3.81 10.03 15.68
N ALA A 316 -4.38 10.16 16.86
CA ALA A 316 -3.82 10.98 17.92
C ALA A 316 -2.37 10.58 18.27
N PRO A 317 -1.46 11.53 18.54
CA PRO A 317 -1.72 12.96 18.76
C PRO A 317 -1.92 13.78 17.49
N LEU A 318 -1.89 13.16 16.30
CA LEU A 318 -2.13 13.86 15.04
C LEU A 318 -3.61 14.24 14.91
N ASN A 319 -3.87 15.40 14.32
CA ASN A 319 -5.23 15.89 14.12
C ASN A 319 -5.92 15.21 12.94
N SER A 320 -7.21 14.85 13.10
CA SER A 320 -8.06 14.33 12.06
C SER A 320 -7.60 12.96 11.51
N GLY A 321 -7.92 12.65 10.26
CA GLY A 321 -7.65 11.38 9.65
C GLY A 321 -7.90 11.39 8.16
N LYS A 322 -8.14 10.21 7.59
CA LYS A 322 -8.40 10.00 6.16
C LYS A 322 -9.31 11.09 5.56
N GLY A 323 -8.93 11.62 4.42
CA GLY A 323 -9.66 12.67 3.71
C GLY A 323 -9.34 14.08 4.17
N SER A 324 -8.52 14.24 5.20
CA SER A 324 -8.12 15.54 5.76
C SER A 324 -6.69 15.92 5.34
N ALA A 325 -6.47 17.22 5.14
CA ALA A 325 -5.13 17.77 4.92
C ALA A 325 -4.33 17.93 6.21
N TYR A 326 -4.93 17.68 7.37
CA TYR A 326 -4.22 17.66 8.64
C TYR A 326 -3.30 16.43 8.76
N GLU A 327 -2.34 16.48 9.67
CA GLU A 327 -1.33 15.43 9.83
C GLU A 327 -1.91 14.01 9.98
N GLY A 328 -3.04 13.86 10.67
CA GLY A 328 -3.72 12.57 10.81
C GLY A 328 -4.21 11.96 9.50
N GLY A 329 -4.41 12.78 8.46
CA GLY A 329 -4.79 12.31 7.13
C GLY A 329 -3.62 11.94 6.24
N ILE A 330 -2.47 12.58 6.43
CA ILE A 330 -1.35 12.53 5.47
C ILE A 330 -0.05 11.96 6.02
N ARG A 331 0.09 11.80 7.33
CA ARG A 331 1.31 11.26 7.97
C ARG A 331 1.13 9.78 8.30
N GLU A 332 2.06 8.96 7.84
CA GLU A 332 1.88 7.52 7.74
C GLU A 332 2.99 6.74 8.45
N PRO A 333 2.70 5.52 8.95
CA PRO A 333 3.75 4.60 9.35
C PRO A 333 4.59 4.17 8.14
N MET A 334 5.90 4.18 8.30
CA MET A 334 6.83 3.77 7.25
C MET A 334 8.07 3.10 7.82
N LEU A 335 8.44 1.97 7.22
CA LEU A 335 9.62 1.18 7.57
C LEU A 335 10.35 0.77 6.29
N VAL A 336 11.69 0.74 6.33
CA VAL A 336 12.50 0.24 5.21
C VAL A 336 13.60 -0.67 5.74
N LYS A 337 13.70 -1.87 5.16
CA LYS A 337 14.81 -2.79 5.34
C LYS A 337 15.60 -2.87 4.03
N TRP A 338 16.89 -2.58 4.09
CA TRP A 338 17.81 -2.75 2.97
C TRP A 338 19.12 -3.34 3.48
N PRO A 339 19.25 -4.69 3.47
CA PRO A 339 20.42 -5.36 4.01
C PRO A 339 21.73 -4.89 3.36
N GLY A 340 22.73 -4.65 4.18
CA GLY A 340 24.04 -4.17 3.73
C GLY A 340 24.13 -2.68 3.44
N VAL A 341 23.00 -1.95 3.46
CA VAL A 341 22.95 -0.50 3.21
C VAL A 341 22.34 0.25 4.40
N VAL A 342 21.16 -0.17 4.85
CA VAL A 342 20.47 0.42 6.00
C VAL A 342 20.97 -0.24 7.27
N LYS A 343 21.47 0.56 8.21
CA LYS A 343 21.86 0.10 9.53
C LYS A 343 20.61 -0.35 10.31
N PRO A 344 20.58 -1.59 10.86
CA PRO A 344 19.43 -2.05 11.61
C PRO A 344 19.10 -1.23 12.84
N GLY A 345 17.80 -0.99 13.09
CA GLY A 345 17.29 -0.37 14.30
C GLY A 345 17.45 1.16 14.37
N VAL A 346 17.68 1.82 13.24
CA VAL A 346 17.82 3.29 13.20
C VAL A 346 16.46 3.98 12.98
N VAL A 347 16.40 5.25 13.37
CA VAL A 347 15.22 6.11 13.20
C VAL A 347 15.61 7.31 12.36
N CYS A 348 14.76 7.64 11.38
CA CYS A 348 14.91 8.85 10.56
C CYS A 348 13.71 9.77 10.81
N ASP A 349 13.99 11.02 11.20
CA ASP A 349 12.98 12.05 11.44
C ASP A 349 12.88 13.07 10.31
N LYS A 350 13.54 12.82 9.17
CA LYS A 350 13.50 13.71 8.02
C LYS A 350 12.26 13.41 7.17
N PRO A 351 11.56 14.46 6.68
CA PRO A 351 10.35 14.28 5.91
C PRO A 351 10.60 13.70 4.52
N LEU A 352 9.70 12.83 4.11
CA LEU A 352 9.57 12.35 2.73
C LEU A 352 8.09 12.22 2.36
N ILE A 353 7.82 12.09 1.07
CA ILE A 353 6.46 11.95 0.55
C ILE A 353 6.39 10.77 -0.42
N ILE A 354 5.21 10.21 -0.59
CA ILE A 354 5.01 8.92 -1.29
C ILE A 354 5.54 8.92 -2.74
N GLU A 355 5.49 10.03 -3.47
CA GLU A 355 6.07 10.11 -4.83
C GLU A 355 7.59 9.95 -4.84
N ASP A 356 8.26 10.12 -3.72
CA ASP A 356 9.71 9.90 -3.59
C ASP A 356 10.08 8.42 -3.77
N PHE A 357 9.13 7.50 -3.58
CA PHE A 357 9.36 6.07 -3.75
C PHE A 357 9.73 5.70 -5.20
N TYR A 358 9.15 6.39 -6.17
CA TYR A 358 9.41 6.11 -7.59
C TYR A 358 10.91 6.21 -7.93
N PRO A 359 11.58 7.37 -7.76
CA PRO A 359 13.01 7.46 -8.03
C PRO A 359 13.85 6.67 -7.03
N THR A 360 13.40 6.50 -5.80
CA THR A 360 14.14 5.74 -4.78
C THR A 360 14.22 4.26 -5.13
N ILE A 361 13.11 3.64 -5.50
CA ILE A 361 13.06 2.21 -5.88
C ILE A 361 13.92 1.96 -7.11
N LEU A 362 13.89 2.84 -8.10
CA LEU A 362 14.73 2.71 -9.28
C LEU A 362 16.22 2.84 -8.96
N GLU A 363 16.59 3.75 -8.07
CA GLU A 363 17.98 3.87 -7.61
C GLU A 363 18.41 2.65 -6.79
N MET A 364 17.56 2.11 -5.91
CA MET A 364 17.82 0.86 -5.19
C MET A 364 18.06 -0.31 -6.15
N ALA A 365 17.33 -0.34 -7.26
CA ALA A 365 17.46 -1.35 -8.30
C ALA A 365 18.71 -1.15 -9.17
N GLY A 366 19.44 -0.05 -9.01
CA GLY A 366 20.58 0.29 -9.85
C GLY A 366 20.17 0.76 -11.25
N ILE A 367 18.94 1.23 -11.41
CA ILE A 367 18.42 1.73 -12.68
C ILE A 367 18.51 3.26 -12.66
N THR A 368 19.47 3.80 -13.42
CA THR A 368 19.75 5.24 -13.47
C THR A 368 19.41 5.86 -14.82
N ASP A 369 19.40 5.05 -15.88
CA ASP A 369 19.10 5.50 -17.25
C ASP A 369 17.71 5.00 -17.65
N TYR A 370 16.70 5.79 -17.36
CA TYR A 370 15.33 5.53 -17.75
C TYR A 370 14.63 6.82 -18.19
N LYS A 371 13.63 6.69 -19.03
CA LYS A 371 12.83 7.80 -19.55
C LYS A 371 11.39 7.62 -19.14
N THR A 372 10.74 8.72 -18.81
CA THR A 372 9.31 8.78 -18.51
C THR A 372 8.62 9.83 -19.35
N VAL A 373 7.33 9.61 -19.65
CA VAL A 373 6.53 10.61 -20.37
C VAL A 373 6.14 11.78 -19.46
N GLN A 374 6.12 11.55 -18.14
CA GLN A 374 5.80 12.55 -17.13
C GLN A 374 7.05 13.13 -16.47
N HIS A 375 6.91 14.30 -15.88
CA HIS A 375 7.89 14.86 -14.98
C HIS A 375 7.84 14.15 -13.62
N ILE A 376 8.99 13.78 -13.09
CA ILE A 376 9.12 13.16 -11.77
C ILE A 376 9.32 14.27 -10.72
N ASP A 377 8.34 14.45 -9.84
CA ASP A 377 8.43 15.38 -8.72
C ASP A 377 9.15 14.77 -7.51
N GLY A 378 9.12 13.44 -7.40
CA GLY A 378 9.76 12.69 -6.33
C GLY A 378 11.28 12.88 -6.31
N VAL A 379 11.84 12.84 -5.10
CA VAL A 379 13.28 12.93 -4.86
C VAL A 379 13.70 11.65 -4.15
N SER A 380 14.72 10.97 -4.67
CA SER A 380 15.21 9.74 -4.03
C SER A 380 15.66 10.00 -2.60
N PHE A 381 15.22 9.14 -1.68
CA PHE A 381 15.69 9.15 -0.30
C PHE A 381 16.77 8.09 -0.01
N VAL A 382 17.38 7.52 -1.05
CA VAL A 382 18.54 6.62 -0.88
C VAL A 382 19.64 7.25 -0.02
N PRO A 383 19.97 8.54 -0.15
CA PRO A 383 20.94 9.17 0.75
C PRO A 383 20.56 9.06 2.23
N MET A 384 19.28 9.19 2.60
CA MET A 384 18.81 8.99 3.98
C MET A 384 19.07 7.55 4.46
N LEU A 385 18.91 6.60 3.58
CA LEU A 385 19.07 5.18 3.89
C LEU A 385 20.53 4.79 4.12
N LYS A 386 21.46 5.47 3.44
CA LYS A 386 22.90 5.22 3.55
C LYS A 386 23.54 5.90 4.76
N GLU A 387 22.93 6.96 5.29
CA GLU A 387 23.43 7.71 6.42
C GLU A 387 22.68 7.30 7.70
N ALA A 388 23.37 7.30 8.85
CA ALA A 388 22.70 7.23 10.14
C ALA A 388 21.83 8.48 10.29
N GLY A 389 20.54 8.33 10.49
CA GLY A 389 19.43 9.27 10.31
C GLY A 389 19.58 10.74 10.72
N ASP A 390 20.61 11.10 11.48
CA ASP A 390 20.87 12.46 12.00
C ASP A 390 21.74 13.32 11.07
N THR A 391 22.38 12.76 10.04
CA THR A 391 23.32 13.48 9.16
C THR A 391 22.71 13.88 7.83
N PHE A 392 21.51 13.41 7.50
CA PHE A 392 20.88 13.68 6.21
C PHE A 392 20.33 15.11 6.13
N LYS A 393 20.72 15.83 5.07
CA LYS A 393 20.14 17.12 4.70
C LYS A 393 19.06 16.88 3.64
N GLY A 394 17.85 16.56 4.10
CA GLY A 394 16.75 16.21 3.25
C GLY A 394 16.11 17.36 2.48
N ARG A 395 14.94 17.09 1.91
CA ARG A 395 14.05 18.05 1.25
C ARG A 395 13.81 19.26 2.16
N LYS A 396 14.05 20.50 1.66
CA LYS A 396 13.75 21.73 2.37
C LYS A 396 12.28 22.08 2.22
#